data_d03c74336957157ce01adef1d8871539
#
_entry.id   d03c74336957157ce01adef1d8871539
#
_cell.length_a   1.000
_cell.length_b   1.000
_cell.length_c   1.000
_cell.angle_alpha   90.00
_cell.angle_beta   90.00
_cell.angle_gamma   90.00
#
_symmetry.space_group_name_H-M   'P 1'
#
loop_
_entity.id
_entity.type
_entity.pdbx_description
1 polymer ?
#
loop_
_entity_poly.entity_id
_entity_poly.type
_entity_poly.pdbx_seq_one_letter_code
_entity_poly.pdbx_strand_id
1 'polypeptide(L)'
;LGGLSCVIWTLLLIATFKYVYFALNADNKGEGGIFALFALLKERRFKWIIIPALIGCSTLIADGFITPAISISSAVEGLNNIYPNLHVIPIVVSIVVALFLVQQFGTNAIGKFFGPFMVVWFSFLGYLGAMQIVDNPTVLRALNPWWAFNLIVNIDGGFWVLGAVFLCTTGAEALYSDLGHCGKGNIRVSWA
;
A
#
# COMPACT_ATOMS: atom_id res chain seq x y z
N LEU A 1 6.24 7.38 19.20
CA LEU A 1 6.81 8.33 18.21
C LEU A 1 7.65 7.59 17.16
N GLY A 2 8.56 6.67 17.55
CA GLY A 2 9.46 5.98 16.63
C GLY A 2 8.73 5.19 15.53
N GLY A 3 7.75 4.37 15.87
CA GLY A 3 6.96 3.61 14.89
C GLY A 3 6.21 4.52 13.90
N LEU A 4 5.59 5.58 14.41
CA LEU A 4 4.91 6.57 13.55
C LEU A 4 5.90 7.28 12.63
N SER A 5 7.08 7.63 13.14
CA SER A 5 8.16 8.22 12.34
C SER A 5 8.62 7.27 11.23
N CYS A 6 8.77 5.97 11.52
CA CYS A 6 9.09 4.96 10.51
C CYS A 6 8.02 4.91 9.40
N VAL A 7 6.73 4.88 9.77
CA VAL A 7 5.62 4.86 8.78
C VAL A 7 5.65 6.11 7.89
N ILE A 8 5.75 7.31 8.48
CA ILE A 8 5.79 8.57 7.73
C ILE A 8 6.95 8.58 6.73
N TRP A 9 8.16 8.26 7.20
CA TRP A 9 9.34 8.29 6.33
C TRP A 9 9.33 7.20 5.29
N THR A 10 8.79 6.02 5.59
CA THR A 10 8.63 4.94 4.58
C THR A 10 7.63 5.35 3.51
N LEU A 11 6.49 5.95 3.87
CA LEU A 11 5.53 6.48 2.90
C LEU A 11 6.15 7.58 2.03
N LEU A 12 6.89 8.52 2.61
CA LEU A 12 7.56 9.58 1.87
C LEU A 12 8.62 9.03 0.91
N LEU A 13 9.48 8.13 1.36
CA LEU A 13 10.58 7.62 0.55
C LEU A 13 10.12 6.60 -0.49
N ILE A 14 9.26 5.66 -0.11
CA ILE A 14 8.86 4.58 -1.01
C ILE A 14 7.66 5.01 -1.86
N ALA A 15 6.54 5.42 -1.27
CA ALA A 15 5.38 5.73 -2.07
C ALA A 15 5.55 7.05 -2.84
N THR A 16 5.94 8.13 -2.17
CA THR A 16 6.05 9.43 -2.83
C THR A 16 7.28 9.50 -3.73
N PHE A 17 8.47 9.29 -3.16
CA PHE A 17 9.70 9.54 -3.91
C PHE A 17 9.97 8.44 -4.95
N LYS A 18 9.96 7.18 -4.55
CA LYS A 18 10.24 6.06 -5.45
C LYS A 18 9.15 5.87 -6.51
N TYR A 19 7.88 5.78 -6.11
CA TYR A 19 6.79 5.47 -7.05
C TYR A 19 6.25 6.71 -7.74
N VAL A 20 5.75 7.72 -7.01
CA VAL A 20 5.07 8.86 -7.62
C VAL A 20 6.02 9.78 -8.36
N TYR A 21 7.23 10.03 -7.81
CA TYR A 21 8.18 10.93 -8.45
C TYR A 21 9.03 10.23 -9.51
N PHE A 22 9.64 9.07 -9.23
CA PHE A 22 10.53 8.39 -10.17
C PHE A 22 9.80 7.38 -11.06
N ALA A 23 9.14 6.37 -10.49
CA ALA A 23 8.61 5.25 -11.26
C ALA A 23 7.54 5.67 -12.27
N LEU A 24 6.65 6.59 -11.92
CA LEU A 24 5.64 7.12 -12.84
C LEU A 24 6.23 7.84 -14.07
N ASN A 25 7.52 8.20 -14.06
CA ASN A 25 8.19 8.78 -15.21
C ASN A 25 8.81 7.72 -16.15
N ALA A 26 8.89 6.47 -15.70
CA ALA A 26 9.42 5.35 -16.47
C ALA A 26 8.26 4.58 -17.13
N ASP A 27 7.39 5.29 -17.84
CA ASP A 27 6.27 4.69 -18.58
C ASP A 27 6.71 4.21 -19.98
N ASN A 28 6.07 3.14 -20.44
CA ASN A 28 6.18 2.67 -21.81
C ASN A 28 4.85 2.89 -22.53
N LYS A 29 4.76 3.96 -23.32
CA LYS A 29 3.55 4.36 -24.06
C LYS A 29 2.32 4.57 -23.15
N GLY A 30 2.54 5.11 -21.96
CA GLY A 30 1.50 5.33 -20.96
C GLY A 30 1.24 4.12 -20.03
N GLU A 31 1.86 2.99 -20.28
CA GLU A 31 1.76 1.80 -19.42
C GLU A 31 2.90 1.76 -18.40
N GLY A 32 2.59 1.33 -17.18
CA GLY A 32 3.54 1.16 -16.10
C GLY A 32 3.71 -0.28 -15.66
N GLY A 33 4.34 -0.47 -14.48
CA GLY A 33 4.55 -1.77 -13.90
C GLY A 33 5.84 -2.48 -14.36
N ILE A 34 6.05 -3.69 -13.85
CA ILE A 34 7.27 -4.46 -14.05
C ILE A 34 7.50 -4.78 -15.53
N PHE A 35 6.43 -5.10 -16.27
CA PHE A 35 6.53 -5.42 -17.69
C PHE A 35 6.88 -4.21 -18.55
N ALA A 36 6.38 -3.02 -18.21
CA ALA A 36 6.75 -1.77 -18.89
C ALA A 36 8.23 -1.46 -18.67
N LEU A 37 8.73 -1.58 -17.43
CA LEU A 37 10.15 -1.44 -17.12
C LEU A 37 11.01 -2.47 -17.86
N PHE A 38 10.58 -3.73 -17.89
CA PHE A 38 11.28 -4.77 -18.63
C PHE A 38 11.34 -4.45 -20.13
N ALA A 39 10.25 -3.99 -20.72
CA ALA A 39 10.21 -3.61 -22.13
C ALA A 39 11.19 -2.49 -22.47
N LEU A 40 11.22 -1.43 -21.64
CA LEU A 40 12.15 -0.30 -21.79
C LEU A 40 13.63 -0.71 -21.68
N LEU A 41 13.93 -1.64 -20.77
CA LEU A 41 15.31 -2.11 -20.54
C LEU A 41 15.73 -3.16 -21.55
N LYS A 42 14.80 -3.96 -22.09
CA LYS A 42 15.08 -4.98 -23.13
C LYS A 42 15.66 -4.37 -24.40
N GLU A 43 15.23 -3.18 -24.77
CA GLU A 43 15.79 -2.44 -25.93
C GLU A 43 17.29 -2.16 -25.78
N ARG A 44 17.81 -2.09 -24.56
CA ARG A 44 19.23 -1.87 -24.26
C ARG A 44 20.09 -3.15 -24.25
N ARG A 45 19.55 -4.30 -24.69
CA ARG A 45 20.23 -5.61 -24.86
C ARG A 45 20.82 -6.22 -23.58
N PHE A 46 20.40 -5.83 -22.38
CA PHE A 46 20.87 -6.46 -21.14
C PHE A 46 20.10 -7.76 -20.86
N LYS A 47 20.65 -8.91 -21.24
CA LYS A 47 20.01 -10.23 -21.07
C LYS A 47 19.73 -10.61 -19.60
N TRP A 48 20.54 -10.11 -18.66
CA TRP A 48 20.40 -10.44 -17.23
C TRP A 48 19.16 -9.81 -16.59
N ILE A 49 18.53 -8.81 -17.22
CA ILE A 49 17.31 -8.14 -16.72
C ILE A 49 16.11 -9.08 -16.65
N ILE A 50 16.13 -10.17 -17.39
CA ILE A 50 15.08 -11.17 -17.35
C ILE A 50 14.90 -11.76 -15.94
N ILE A 51 15.97 -11.99 -15.19
CA ILE A 51 15.93 -12.60 -13.86
C ILE A 51 15.19 -11.71 -12.86
N PRO A 52 15.59 -10.43 -12.62
CA PRO A 52 14.85 -9.57 -11.73
C PRO A 52 13.42 -9.27 -12.19
N ALA A 53 13.16 -9.26 -13.51
CA ALA A 53 11.80 -9.10 -14.02
C ALA A 53 10.91 -10.29 -13.69
N LEU A 54 11.42 -11.53 -13.82
CA LEU A 54 10.69 -12.75 -13.43
C LEU A 54 10.45 -12.79 -11.92
N ILE A 55 11.46 -12.47 -11.10
CA ILE A 55 11.31 -12.41 -9.64
C ILE A 55 10.25 -11.38 -9.29
N GLY A 56 10.35 -10.17 -9.83
CA GLY A 56 9.39 -9.10 -9.54
C GLY A 56 7.97 -9.44 -9.99
N CYS A 57 7.79 -10.09 -11.13
CA CYS A 57 6.49 -10.56 -11.59
C CYS A 57 5.91 -11.64 -10.65
N SER A 58 6.74 -12.61 -10.26
CA SER A 58 6.32 -13.68 -9.36
C SER A 58 5.93 -13.16 -7.98
N THR A 59 6.70 -12.20 -7.44
CA THR A 59 6.38 -11.57 -6.16
C THR A 59 5.11 -10.71 -6.24
N LEU A 60 4.88 -10.00 -7.34
CA LEU A 60 3.66 -9.23 -7.55
C LEU A 60 2.42 -10.14 -7.60
N ILE A 61 2.51 -11.28 -8.28
CA ILE A 61 1.43 -12.27 -8.30
C ILE A 61 1.19 -12.83 -6.90
N ALA A 62 2.24 -13.19 -6.17
CA ALA A 62 2.14 -13.70 -4.81
C ALA A 62 1.48 -12.67 -3.87
N ASP A 63 1.85 -11.40 -3.97
CA ASP A 63 1.25 -10.31 -3.21
C ASP A 63 -0.25 -10.18 -3.50
N GLY A 64 -0.66 -10.30 -4.76
CA GLY A 64 -2.06 -10.27 -5.16
C GLY A 64 -2.94 -11.36 -4.51
N PHE A 65 -2.35 -12.47 -4.06
CA PHE A 65 -3.05 -13.50 -3.28
C PHE A 65 -2.99 -13.23 -1.77
N ILE A 66 -1.84 -12.80 -1.26
CA ILE A 66 -1.57 -12.68 0.17
C ILE A 66 -2.25 -11.43 0.75
N THR A 67 -2.12 -10.29 0.09
CA THR A 67 -2.57 -8.99 0.60
C THR A 67 -4.08 -8.91 0.85
N PRO A 68 -4.98 -9.37 -0.04
CA PRO A 68 -6.40 -9.37 0.26
C PRO A 68 -6.76 -10.27 1.45
N ALA A 69 -6.14 -11.45 1.53
CA ALA A 69 -6.39 -12.40 2.62
C ALA A 69 -5.98 -11.82 3.98
N ILE A 70 -4.78 -11.24 4.07
CA ILE A 70 -4.28 -10.61 5.31
C ILE A 70 -5.13 -9.40 5.68
N SER A 71 -5.49 -8.54 4.74
CA SER A 71 -6.27 -7.32 5.00
C SER A 71 -7.65 -7.64 5.54
N ILE A 72 -8.35 -8.62 4.94
CA ILE A 72 -9.67 -9.07 5.41
C ILE A 72 -9.55 -9.76 6.78
N SER A 73 -8.52 -10.60 6.97
CA SER A 73 -8.28 -11.27 8.25
C SER A 73 -8.06 -10.26 9.37
N SER A 74 -7.19 -9.29 9.16
CA SER A 74 -6.92 -8.23 10.14
C SER A 74 -8.16 -7.40 10.48
N ALA A 75 -9.00 -7.10 9.47
CA ALA A 75 -10.24 -6.38 9.69
C ALA A 75 -11.23 -7.18 10.55
N VAL A 76 -11.36 -8.49 10.28
CA VAL A 76 -12.25 -9.39 11.06
C VAL A 76 -11.68 -9.64 12.45
N GLU A 77 -10.37 -9.80 12.59
CA GLU A 77 -9.69 -9.95 13.89
C GLU A 77 -9.90 -8.74 14.80
N GLY A 78 -10.00 -7.54 14.23
CA GLY A 78 -10.35 -6.33 14.98
C GLY A 78 -11.69 -6.44 15.73
N LEU A 79 -12.64 -7.22 15.20
CA LEU A 79 -13.92 -7.47 15.85
C LEU A 79 -13.82 -8.41 17.06
N ASN A 80 -12.74 -9.19 17.19
CA ASN A 80 -12.52 -10.05 18.34
C ASN A 80 -12.41 -9.27 19.67
N ASN A 81 -12.03 -8.00 19.60
CA ASN A 81 -12.00 -7.12 20.77
C ASN A 81 -13.41 -6.85 21.33
N ILE A 82 -14.44 -6.95 20.47
CA ILE A 82 -15.86 -6.72 20.84
C ILE A 82 -16.56 -8.06 21.06
N TYR A 83 -16.25 -9.06 20.24
CA TYR A 83 -16.84 -10.40 20.25
C TYR A 83 -15.77 -11.48 20.41
N PRO A 84 -15.35 -11.86 21.65
CA PRO A 84 -14.20 -12.73 21.89
C PRO A 84 -14.31 -14.16 21.33
N ASN A 85 -15.50 -14.62 20.97
CA ASN A 85 -15.77 -15.97 20.43
C ASN A 85 -16.02 -15.97 18.91
N LEU A 86 -15.55 -14.95 18.19
CA LEU A 86 -15.77 -14.86 16.76
C LEU A 86 -14.92 -15.89 15.99
N HIS A 87 -15.57 -16.70 15.17
CA HIS A 87 -14.84 -17.60 14.27
C HIS A 87 -14.34 -16.81 13.06
N VAL A 88 -13.11 -16.31 13.16
CA VAL A 88 -12.51 -15.43 12.13
C VAL A 88 -12.44 -16.09 10.76
N ILE A 89 -11.95 -17.35 10.70
CA ILE A 89 -11.68 -18.04 9.43
C ILE A 89 -12.92 -18.19 8.53
N PRO A 90 -14.07 -18.68 9.00
CA PRO A 90 -15.26 -18.79 8.16
C PRO A 90 -15.77 -17.45 7.62
N ILE A 91 -15.64 -16.40 8.42
CA ILE A 91 -16.07 -15.04 8.02
C ILE A 91 -15.15 -14.52 6.93
N VAL A 92 -13.84 -14.64 7.11
CA VAL A 92 -12.83 -14.24 6.11
C VAL A 92 -13.06 -14.97 4.79
N VAL A 93 -13.21 -16.29 4.84
CA VAL A 93 -13.47 -17.12 3.64
C VAL A 93 -14.78 -16.67 2.95
N SER A 94 -15.85 -16.42 3.71
CA SER A 94 -17.12 -15.96 3.15
C SER A 94 -16.99 -14.61 2.46
N ILE A 95 -16.27 -13.65 3.05
CA ILE A 95 -16.01 -12.33 2.47
C ILE A 95 -15.19 -12.46 1.20
N VAL A 96 -14.11 -13.25 1.22
CA VAL A 96 -13.24 -13.47 0.04
C VAL A 96 -14.04 -14.09 -1.10
N VAL A 97 -14.83 -15.15 -0.83
CA VAL A 97 -15.68 -15.79 -1.84
C VAL A 97 -16.71 -14.81 -2.40
N ALA A 98 -17.39 -14.05 -1.54
CA ALA A 98 -18.36 -13.05 -1.98
C ALA A 98 -17.69 -11.98 -2.88
N LEU A 99 -16.49 -11.53 -2.53
CA LEU A 99 -15.73 -10.55 -3.30
C LEU A 99 -15.39 -11.09 -4.69
N PHE A 100 -14.90 -12.32 -4.80
CA PHE A 100 -14.61 -12.96 -6.08
C PHE A 100 -15.87 -13.18 -6.92
N LEU A 101 -16.99 -13.54 -6.30
CA LEU A 101 -18.26 -13.67 -7.01
C LEU A 101 -18.77 -12.34 -7.56
N VAL A 102 -18.60 -11.26 -6.82
CA VAL A 102 -18.99 -9.91 -7.27
C VAL A 102 -18.06 -9.42 -8.38
N GLN A 103 -16.78 -9.74 -8.31
CA GLN A 103 -15.76 -9.31 -9.27
C GLN A 103 -16.04 -9.83 -10.70
N GLN A 104 -16.69 -10.99 -10.86
CA GLN A 104 -17.06 -11.53 -12.18
C GLN A 104 -18.06 -10.64 -12.95
N PHE A 105 -18.81 -9.77 -12.27
CA PHE A 105 -19.75 -8.82 -12.91
C PHE A 105 -19.08 -7.56 -13.43
N GLY A 106 -17.75 -7.46 -13.32
CA GLY A 106 -16.94 -6.36 -13.81
C GLY A 106 -16.55 -5.36 -12.73
N THR A 107 -15.31 -4.88 -12.83
CA THR A 107 -14.70 -3.96 -11.85
C THR A 107 -15.20 -2.53 -11.97
N ASN A 108 -15.79 -2.15 -13.10
CA ASN A 108 -16.22 -0.78 -13.38
C ASN A 108 -17.35 -0.27 -12.45
N ALA A 109 -18.34 -1.13 -12.17
CA ALA A 109 -19.42 -0.79 -11.25
C ALA A 109 -18.93 -0.70 -9.81
N ILE A 110 -18.05 -1.63 -9.43
CA ILE A 110 -17.43 -1.68 -8.11
C ILE A 110 -16.58 -0.41 -7.90
N GLY A 111 -15.71 -0.05 -8.86
CA GLY A 111 -14.85 1.13 -8.78
C GLY A 111 -15.61 2.45 -8.60
N LYS A 112 -16.74 2.62 -9.28
CA LYS A 112 -17.59 3.80 -9.12
C LYS A 112 -18.17 3.98 -7.72
N PHE A 113 -18.43 2.88 -7.02
CA PHE A 113 -18.93 2.90 -5.65
C PHE A 113 -17.80 3.09 -4.64
N PHE A 114 -16.69 2.39 -4.84
CA PHE A 114 -15.55 2.46 -3.92
C PHE A 114 -14.87 3.83 -3.90
N GLY A 115 -14.78 4.53 -5.02
CA GLY A 115 -14.16 5.85 -5.07
C GLY A 115 -14.75 6.84 -4.06
N PRO A 116 -16.06 7.16 -4.13
CA PRO A 116 -16.70 8.06 -3.18
C PRO A 116 -16.62 7.56 -1.73
N PHE A 117 -16.78 6.24 -1.52
CA PHE A 117 -16.67 5.64 -0.19
C PHE A 117 -15.29 5.88 0.43
N MET A 118 -14.21 5.68 -0.34
CA MET A 118 -12.84 5.90 0.12
C MET A 118 -12.56 7.38 0.40
N VAL A 119 -13.12 8.31 -0.37
CA VAL A 119 -13.01 9.74 -0.07
C VAL A 119 -13.62 10.07 1.28
N VAL A 120 -14.82 9.56 1.56
CA VAL A 120 -15.48 9.74 2.86
C VAL A 120 -14.64 9.12 3.98
N TRP A 121 -14.13 7.90 3.76
CA TRP A 121 -13.32 7.19 4.74
C TRP A 121 -12.03 7.93 5.09
N PHE A 122 -11.26 8.35 4.09
CA PHE A 122 -10.03 9.11 4.31
C PHE A 122 -10.29 10.48 4.91
N SER A 123 -11.39 11.17 4.52
CA SER A 123 -11.78 12.43 5.13
C SER A 123 -12.11 12.27 6.61
N PHE A 124 -12.79 11.18 6.96
CA PHE A 124 -13.11 10.84 8.35
C PHE A 124 -11.86 10.56 9.18
N LEU A 125 -10.94 9.73 8.64
CA LEU A 125 -9.66 9.46 9.30
C LEU A 125 -8.81 10.73 9.44
N GLY A 126 -8.77 11.57 8.40
CA GLY A 126 -8.07 12.86 8.43
C GLY A 126 -8.63 13.81 9.49
N TYR A 127 -9.94 13.87 9.61
CA TYR A 127 -10.61 14.67 10.64
C TYR A 127 -10.26 14.19 12.07
N LEU A 128 -10.36 12.87 12.31
CA LEU A 128 -9.99 12.31 13.62
C LEU A 128 -8.51 12.53 13.95
N GLY A 129 -7.64 12.34 12.96
CA GLY A 129 -6.20 12.59 13.11
C GLY A 129 -5.90 14.05 13.41
N ALA A 130 -6.57 15.00 12.73
CA ALA A 130 -6.42 16.42 12.98
C ALA A 130 -6.86 16.81 14.39
N MET A 131 -8.00 16.30 14.85
CA MET A 131 -8.44 16.53 16.24
C MET A 131 -7.39 16.03 17.24
N GLN A 132 -6.87 14.82 17.04
CA GLN A 132 -5.88 14.25 17.95
C GLN A 132 -4.55 15.02 17.95
N ILE A 133 -4.16 15.62 16.83
CA ILE A 133 -2.97 16.47 16.75
C ILE A 133 -3.17 17.78 17.53
N VAL A 134 -4.38 18.34 17.50
CA VAL A 134 -4.71 19.56 18.28
C VAL A 134 -4.59 19.27 19.77
N ASP A 135 -5.10 18.12 20.23
CA ASP A 135 -5.04 17.72 21.63
C ASP A 135 -3.62 17.36 22.09
N ASN A 136 -2.84 16.73 21.20
CA ASN A 136 -1.48 16.27 21.50
C ASN A 136 -0.47 16.66 20.40
N PRO A 137 -0.03 17.92 20.33
CA PRO A 137 0.88 18.40 19.29
C PRO A 137 2.27 17.75 19.34
N THR A 138 2.60 17.03 20.42
CA THR A 138 3.85 16.27 20.54
C THR A 138 3.98 15.16 19.49
N VAL A 139 2.87 14.72 18.90
CA VAL A 139 2.86 13.73 17.80
C VAL A 139 3.60 14.26 16.57
N LEU A 140 3.61 15.57 16.33
CA LEU A 140 4.33 16.20 15.22
C LEU A 140 5.86 15.99 15.30
N ARG A 141 6.39 15.67 16.47
CA ARG A 141 7.80 15.30 16.61
C ARG A 141 8.17 14.04 15.82
N ALA A 142 7.18 13.20 15.49
CA ALA A 142 7.40 12.03 14.64
C ALA A 142 7.82 12.38 13.21
N LEU A 143 7.63 13.61 12.76
CA LEU A 143 8.18 14.10 11.49
C LEU A 143 9.72 14.12 11.47
N ASN A 144 10.36 14.16 12.63
CA ASN A 144 11.81 14.07 12.70
C ASN A 144 12.27 12.62 12.53
N PRO A 145 13.09 12.31 11.49
CA PRO A 145 13.57 10.95 11.18
C PRO A 145 14.43 10.35 12.30
N TRP A 146 14.95 11.18 13.20
CA TRP A 146 15.71 10.73 14.35
C TRP A 146 14.95 9.71 15.21
N TRP A 147 13.65 9.88 15.37
CA TRP A 147 12.82 8.93 16.12
C TRP A 147 12.72 7.56 15.46
N ALA A 148 12.68 7.53 14.12
CA ALA A 148 12.72 6.27 13.36
C ALA A 148 14.07 5.59 13.53
N PHE A 149 15.16 6.33 13.35
CA PHE A 149 16.51 5.81 13.51
C PHE A 149 16.76 5.28 14.93
N ASN A 150 16.37 6.03 15.95
CA ASN A 150 16.51 5.64 17.34
C ASN A 150 15.72 4.36 17.67
N LEU A 151 14.52 4.19 17.12
CA LEU A 151 13.74 2.97 17.28
C LEU A 151 14.47 1.76 16.70
N ILE A 152 14.99 1.87 15.48
CA ILE A 152 15.58 0.75 14.76
C ILE A 152 16.90 0.30 15.42
N VAL A 153 17.71 1.25 15.88
CA VAL A 153 19.08 0.98 16.36
C VAL A 153 19.12 0.68 17.85
N ASN A 154 18.35 1.41 18.65
CA ASN A 154 18.52 1.41 20.11
C ASN A 154 17.45 0.62 20.87
N ILE A 155 16.41 0.11 20.20
CA ILE A 155 15.36 -0.67 20.86
C ILE A 155 15.49 -2.13 20.44
N ASP A 156 15.53 -3.02 21.42
CA ASP A 156 15.54 -4.46 21.17
C ASP A 156 14.30 -4.86 20.36
N GLY A 157 14.55 -5.52 19.23
CA GLY A 157 13.48 -5.87 18.29
C GLY A 157 13.02 -4.74 17.37
N GLY A 158 13.63 -3.55 17.43
CA GLY A 158 13.28 -2.40 16.56
C GLY A 158 13.35 -2.72 15.06
N PHE A 159 14.27 -3.58 14.66
CA PHE A 159 14.36 -4.07 13.27
C PHE A 159 13.09 -4.82 12.82
N TRP A 160 12.48 -5.62 13.69
CA TRP A 160 11.25 -6.36 13.36
C TRP A 160 10.04 -5.44 13.15
N VAL A 161 10.04 -4.25 13.77
CA VAL A 161 9.01 -3.23 13.55
C VAL A 161 8.98 -2.78 12.08
N LEU A 162 10.12 -2.84 11.38
CA LEU A 162 10.17 -2.52 9.95
C LEU A 162 9.28 -3.44 9.10
N GLY A 163 9.10 -4.70 9.51
CA GLY A 163 8.17 -5.62 8.84
C GLY A 163 6.73 -5.09 8.91
N ALA A 164 6.27 -4.66 10.08
CA ALA A 164 4.95 -4.06 10.27
C ALA A 164 4.83 -2.71 9.55
N VAL A 165 5.89 -1.89 9.57
CA VAL A 165 5.93 -0.60 8.84
C VAL A 165 5.86 -0.84 7.33
N PHE A 166 6.51 -1.88 6.82
CA PHE A 166 6.45 -2.23 5.40
C PHE A 166 5.02 -2.56 4.97
N LEU A 167 4.24 -3.23 5.81
CA LEU A 167 2.82 -3.51 5.53
C LEU A 167 1.99 -2.22 5.36
N CYS A 168 2.37 -1.12 5.99
CA CYS A 168 1.69 0.17 5.80
C CYS A 168 1.93 0.80 4.42
N THR A 169 2.92 0.32 3.66
CA THR A 169 3.26 0.82 2.31
C THR A 169 2.91 -0.18 1.21
N THR A 170 2.36 -1.34 1.54
CA THR A 170 1.86 -2.31 0.55
C THR A 170 0.77 -1.68 -0.31
N GLY A 171 0.80 -2.00 -1.60
CA GLY A 171 -0.08 -1.39 -2.59
C GLY A 171 0.49 -0.12 -3.25
N ALA A 172 1.60 0.44 -2.75
CA ALA A 172 2.24 1.58 -3.42
C ALA A 172 2.76 1.23 -4.83
N GLU A 173 3.12 -0.02 -5.07
CA GLU A 173 3.47 -0.57 -6.37
C GLU A 173 2.29 -0.56 -7.35
N ALA A 174 1.06 -0.69 -6.86
CA ALA A 174 -0.15 -0.63 -7.67
C ALA A 174 -0.30 0.74 -8.34
N LEU A 175 0.16 1.83 -7.71
CA LEU A 175 0.18 3.17 -8.33
C LEU A 175 0.92 3.18 -9.67
N TYR A 176 2.00 2.41 -9.76
CA TYR A 176 2.77 2.30 -10.99
C TYR A 176 2.22 1.25 -11.95
N SER A 177 1.69 0.14 -11.45
CA SER A 177 1.07 -0.91 -12.27
C SER A 177 -0.20 -0.41 -12.97
N ASP A 178 -1.00 0.41 -12.27
CA ASP A 178 -2.28 0.93 -12.78
C ASP A 178 -2.14 2.25 -13.54
N LEU A 179 -0.93 2.65 -13.87
CA LEU A 179 -0.65 3.89 -14.62
C LEU A 179 -1.46 3.98 -15.91
N GLY A 180 -1.56 2.89 -16.67
CA GLY A 180 -2.31 2.84 -17.92
C GLY A 180 -3.82 3.01 -17.74
N HIS A 181 -4.37 2.58 -16.60
CA HIS A 181 -5.81 2.68 -16.32
C HIS A 181 -6.19 4.04 -15.72
N CYS A 182 -5.39 4.53 -14.78
CA CYS A 182 -5.70 5.75 -14.03
C CYS A 182 -5.15 7.02 -14.67
N GLY A 183 -4.05 6.93 -15.39
CA GLY A 183 -3.32 8.06 -15.94
C GLY A 183 -2.45 8.78 -14.91
N LYS A 184 -1.27 9.20 -15.34
CA LYS A 184 -0.23 9.83 -14.52
C LYS A 184 -0.68 11.07 -13.75
N GLY A 185 -1.51 11.91 -14.42
CA GLY A 185 -2.02 13.14 -13.81
C GLY A 185 -2.94 12.85 -12.61
N ASN A 186 -3.86 11.90 -12.78
CA ASN A 186 -4.82 11.55 -11.75
C ASN A 186 -4.12 10.91 -10.52
N ILE A 187 -3.13 10.04 -10.77
CA ILE A 187 -2.35 9.43 -9.68
C ILE A 187 -1.62 10.50 -8.88
N ARG A 188 -1.00 11.49 -9.54
CA ARG A 188 -0.31 12.58 -8.85
C ARG A 188 -1.23 13.46 -8.04
N VAL A 189 -2.41 13.77 -8.57
CA VAL A 189 -3.40 14.59 -7.86
C VAL A 189 -3.99 13.86 -6.66
N SER A 190 -4.28 12.56 -6.80
CA SER A 190 -4.82 11.77 -5.69
C SER A 190 -3.80 11.48 -4.59
N TRP A 191 -2.51 11.59 -4.90
CA TRP A 191 -1.43 11.36 -3.92
C TRP A 191 -1.05 12.64 -3.15
N ALA A 192 -1.30 13.82 -3.69
CA ALA A 192 -0.96 15.10 -3.06
C ALA A 192 -1.94 15.49 -1.95
#